data_f33ab267f805e3573cc09ed45a51b0fc
#
_entry.id   f33ab267f805e3573cc09ed45a51b0fc
#
_cell.length_a   1.000
_cell.length_b   1.000
_cell.length_c   1.000
_cell.angle_alpha   90.00
_cell.angle_beta   90.00
_cell.angle_gamma   90.00
#
_symmetry.space_group_name_H-M   'P 1'
#
loop_
_entity.id
_entity.type
_entity.pdbx_description
1 polymer ?
#
loop_
_entity_poly.entity_id
_entity_poly.type
_entity_poly.pdbx_seq_one_letter_code
_entity_poly.pdbx_strand_id
1 'polypeptide(L)'
;MNYNKKTVKDVDVKGRKVLLRCDFNVPQDKATGAITDDKRIRAALPTIQYLLDQGAAVIACSHLGKPEPSFEKWAKKQAEKGKDPASLTEEKWKKSLAALSMEPVAARLSELLGRPVILAADVVGPDAQAKAAALKPGEIMLLQNTRFEKGETKNDPATAKALADLAGADGVYVSDAFGAVHRAHASTAGVAAYLPAVSGFLIEKELEIIGGALANPKRPLVAILGGAKVSSKIGVINNLLEIADTIIIGGGCLLYTSPSPRDR
;
A
#
# COMPACT_ATOMS: atom_id res chain seq x y z
N MET A 1 -0.83 -4.79 24.89
CA MET A 1 0.47 -4.13 24.60
C MET A 1 0.16 -2.74 24.09
N ASN A 2 0.60 -1.73 24.80
CA ASN A 2 0.58 -0.38 24.22
C ASN A 2 1.75 -0.36 23.22
N TYR A 3 1.46 -0.39 21.92
CA TYR A 3 2.51 -0.45 20.88
C TYR A 3 3.40 0.79 20.86
N ASN A 4 3.09 1.82 21.68
CA ASN A 4 3.83 3.06 21.86
C ASN A 4 4.42 3.61 20.55
N LYS A 5 3.64 3.54 19.48
CA LYS A 5 4.02 4.03 18.15
C LYS A 5 3.48 5.43 17.99
N LYS A 6 4.34 6.32 17.53
CA LYS A 6 3.92 7.68 17.19
C LYS A 6 2.94 7.66 16.02
N THR A 7 1.91 8.47 16.13
CA THR A 7 0.90 8.69 15.12
C THR A 7 1.08 10.06 14.46
N VAL A 8 0.32 10.34 13.44
CA VAL A 8 0.30 11.64 12.77
C VAL A 8 -0.08 12.79 13.72
N LYS A 9 -0.70 12.50 14.87
CA LYS A 9 -1.07 13.50 15.90
C LYS A 9 0.13 13.91 16.78
N ASP A 10 1.18 13.09 16.83
CA ASP A 10 2.33 13.28 17.71
C ASP A 10 3.47 14.05 17.04
N VAL A 11 3.22 14.59 15.83
CA VAL A 11 4.23 15.33 15.05
C VAL A 11 3.61 16.60 14.47
N ASP A 12 4.36 17.71 14.60
CA ASP A 12 3.97 18.95 13.93
C ASP A 12 4.29 18.84 12.43
N VAL A 13 3.25 18.99 11.61
CA VAL A 13 3.33 18.93 10.13
C VAL A 13 3.04 20.27 9.46
N LYS A 14 2.75 21.33 10.26
CA LYS A 14 2.40 22.65 9.73
C LYS A 14 3.51 23.24 8.88
N GLY A 15 3.18 23.57 7.64
CA GLY A 15 4.15 24.13 6.67
C GLY A 15 5.20 23.13 6.16
N ARG A 16 5.14 21.85 6.60
CA ARG A 16 6.10 20.82 6.20
C ARG A 16 5.55 19.99 5.04
N LYS A 17 6.47 19.37 4.30
CA LYS A 17 6.11 18.35 3.31
C LYS A 17 5.98 17.00 3.99
N VAL A 18 4.90 16.30 3.69
CA VAL A 18 4.60 14.98 4.24
C VAL A 18 4.54 13.97 3.11
N LEU A 19 5.47 13.01 3.12
CA LEU A 19 5.39 11.83 2.25
C LEU A 19 4.42 10.83 2.88
N LEU A 20 3.24 10.68 2.29
CA LEU A 20 2.17 9.81 2.78
C LEU A 20 2.06 8.54 1.94
N ARG A 21 2.29 7.38 2.55
CA ARG A 21 2.11 6.08 1.91
C ARG A 21 0.70 5.56 2.12
N CYS A 22 -0.10 5.56 1.04
CA CYS A 22 -1.48 5.06 1.01
C CYS A 22 -1.59 3.69 0.34
N ASP A 23 -2.67 2.97 0.57
CA ASP A 23 -3.03 1.78 -0.20
C ASP A 23 -4.19 2.09 -1.17
N PHE A 24 -3.82 2.57 -2.36
CA PHE A 24 -4.76 2.85 -3.46
C PHE A 24 -4.78 1.72 -4.50
N ASN A 25 -4.42 0.50 -4.11
CA ASN A 25 -4.49 -0.65 -4.99
C ASN A 25 -5.96 -1.12 -5.15
N VAL A 26 -6.74 -0.28 -5.81
CA VAL A 26 -8.17 -0.47 -6.06
C VAL A 26 -8.41 -1.44 -7.21
N PRO A 27 -9.52 -2.20 -7.20
CA PRO A 27 -9.95 -2.98 -8.35
C PRO A 27 -10.45 -2.06 -9.47
N GLN A 28 -10.10 -2.43 -10.70
CA GLN A 28 -10.48 -1.71 -11.91
C GLN A 28 -11.18 -2.65 -12.89
N ASP A 29 -12.15 -2.15 -13.61
CA ASP A 29 -12.73 -2.83 -14.77
C ASP A 29 -11.66 -3.01 -15.87
N LYS A 30 -11.54 -4.21 -16.39
CA LYS A 30 -10.47 -4.56 -17.35
C LYS A 30 -10.63 -3.92 -18.73
N ALA A 31 -11.86 -3.58 -19.10
CA ALA A 31 -12.16 -3.03 -20.42
C ALA A 31 -12.04 -1.50 -20.43
N THR A 32 -12.52 -0.86 -19.36
CA THR A 32 -12.62 0.61 -19.27
C THR A 32 -11.54 1.25 -18.42
N GLY A 33 -10.88 0.49 -17.53
CA GLY A 33 -9.96 1.02 -16.52
C GLY A 33 -10.66 1.75 -15.37
N ALA A 34 -11.99 1.80 -15.35
CA ALA A 34 -12.75 2.47 -14.29
C ALA A 34 -12.60 1.76 -12.94
N ILE A 35 -12.52 2.54 -11.87
CA ILE A 35 -12.47 2.01 -10.51
C ILE A 35 -13.83 1.40 -10.16
N THR A 36 -13.85 0.12 -9.78
CA THR A 36 -15.08 -0.62 -9.42
C THR A 36 -15.37 -0.60 -7.91
N ASP A 37 -14.36 -0.36 -7.08
CA ASP A 37 -14.51 -0.18 -5.63
C ASP A 37 -13.46 0.82 -5.12
N ASP A 38 -13.92 1.91 -4.52
CA ASP A 38 -13.07 3.01 -4.02
C ASP A 38 -12.83 2.99 -2.50
N LYS A 39 -13.23 1.91 -1.80
CA LYS A 39 -13.12 1.81 -0.33
C LYS A 39 -11.72 2.09 0.20
N ARG A 40 -10.68 1.69 -0.53
CA ARG A 40 -9.29 1.94 -0.13
C ARG A 40 -8.92 3.42 -0.21
N ILE A 41 -9.44 4.13 -1.21
CA ILE A 41 -9.24 5.59 -1.32
C ILE A 41 -9.96 6.26 -0.16
N ARG A 42 -11.21 5.90 0.09
CA ARG A 42 -12.01 6.45 1.20
C ARG A 42 -11.38 6.19 2.58
N ALA A 43 -10.77 5.02 2.76
CA ALA A 43 -10.10 4.68 4.03
C ALA A 43 -8.90 5.58 4.35
N ALA A 44 -8.23 6.15 3.35
CA ALA A 44 -7.12 7.07 3.52
C ALA A 44 -7.55 8.54 3.71
N LEU A 45 -8.82 8.90 3.39
CA LEU A 45 -9.29 10.28 3.46
C LEU A 45 -9.12 10.93 4.84
N PRO A 46 -9.41 10.24 5.97
CA PRO A 46 -9.24 10.86 7.29
C PRO A 46 -7.81 11.35 7.54
N THR A 47 -6.81 10.55 7.18
CA THR A 47 -5.39 10.92 7.34
C THR A 47 -5.02 12.06 6.39
N ILE A 48 -5.46 11.99 5.12
CA ILE A 48 -5.19 13.03 4.12
C ILE A 48 -5.80 14.36 4.56
N GLN A 49 -7.09 14.35 4.94
CA GLN A 49 -7.80 15.56 5.35
C GLN A 49 -7.16 16.18 6.59
N TYR A 50 -6.82 15.36 7.60
CA TYR A 50 -6.12 15.83 8.78
C TYR A 50 -4.82 16.54 8.43
N LEU A 51 -3.98 15.95 7.59
CA LEU A 51 -2.71 16.54 7.17
C LEU A 51 -2.91 17.88 6.45
N LEU A 52 -3.89 17.95 5.56
CA LEU A 52 -4.21 19.18 4.82
C LEU A 52 -4.75 20.27 5.76
N ASP A 53 -5.61 19.92 6.72
CA ASP A 53 -6.19 20.84 7.71
C ASP A 53 -5.13 21.35 8.69
N GLN A 54 -4.09 20.55 8.97
CA GLN A 54 -2.92 20.99 9.74
C GLN A 54 -1.94 21.83 8.91
N GLY A 55 -2.24 22.11 7.64
CA GLY A 55 -1.41 22.94 6.77
C GLY A 55 -0.14 22.24 6.26
N ALA A 56 -0.15 20.91 6.14
CA ALA A 56 0.91 20.17 5.48
C ALA A 56 0.80 20.27 3.95
N ALA A 57 1.94 20.17 3.26
CA ALA A 57 1.99 19.89 1.82
C ALA A 57 2.11 18.37 1.62
N VAL A 58 1.07 17.72 1.08
CA VAL A 58 0.99 16.26 1.07
C VAL A 58 1.49 15.67 -0.24
N ILE A 59 2.49 14.80 -0.16
CA ILE A 59 3.00 14.00 -1.30
C ILE A 59 2.51 12.57 -1.07
N ALA A 60 1.37 12.21 -1.66
CA ALA A 60 0.82 10.86 -1.56
C ALA A 60 1.53 9.92 -2.53
N CYS A 61 1.80 8.70 -2.10
CA CYS A 61 2.34 7.64 -2.94
C CYS A 61 1.62 6.31 -2.69
N SER A 62 1.44 5.53 -3.73
CA SER A 62 0.83 4.21 -3.64
C SER A 62 1.27 3.31 -4.81
N HIS A 63 0.95 2.02 -4.69
CA HIS A 63 1.06 1.09 -5.79
C HIS A 63 -0.32 0.75 -6.37
N LEU A 64 -0.35 0.36 -7.63
CA LEU A 64 -1.53 -0.15 -8.30
C LEU A 64 -1.15 -1.39 -9.12
N GLY A 65 -1.81 -2.50 -8.86
CA GLY A 65 -1.55 -3.75 -9.55
C GLY A 65 -0.12 -4.27 -9.38
N LYS A 66 0.34 -5.02 -10.37
CA LYS A 66 1.68 -5.60 -10.41
C LYS A 66 2.27 -5.45 -11.82
N PRO A 67 2.86 -4.30 -12.14
CA PRO A 67 3.52 -4.10 -13.43
C PRO A 67 4.68 -5.08 -13.60
N GLU A 68 4.86 -5.59 -14.81
CA GLU A 68 6.04 -6.38 -15.14
C GLU A 68 7.15 -5.44 -15.63
N PRO A 69 8.37 -5.57 -15.08
CA PRO A 69 9.42 -4.56 -15.23
C PRO A 69 10.06 -4.54 -16.62
N SER A 70 9.83 -5.56 -17.47
CA SER A 70 10.32 -5.60 -18.85
C SER A 70 9.35 -6.37 -19.75
N PHE A 71 9.45 -6.08 -21.05
CA PHE A 71 8.65 -6.79 -22.07
C PHE A 71 8.89 -8.30 -22.03
N GLU A 72 10.14 -8.75 -21.91
CA GLU A 72 10.47 -10.18 -21.90
C GLU A 72 9.79 -10.90 -20.75
N LYS A 73 9.82 -10.32 -19.53
CA LYS A 73 9.14 -10.89 -18.35
C LYS A 73 7.64 -10.90 -18.52
N TRP A 74 7.08 -9.83 -19.07
CA TRP A 74 5.66 -9.74 -19.34
C TRP A 74 5.24 -10.78 -20.41
N ALA A 75 5.96 -10.87 -21.52
CA ALA A 75 5.68 -11.80 -22.60
C ALA A 75 5.74 -13.26 -22.11
N LYS A 76 6.81 -13.63 -21.37
CA LYS A 76 6.91 -14.95 -20.75
C LYS A 76 5.70 -15.29 -19.90
N LYS A 77 5.29 -14.39 -19.03
CA LYS A 77 4.12 -14.58 -18.15
C LYS A 77 2.80 -14.66 -18.90
N GLN A 78 2.65 -13.96 -20.04
CA GLN A 78 1.48 -14.07 -20.87
C GLN A 78 1.46 -15.41 -21.63
N ALA A 79 2.60 -15.89 -22.12
CA ALA A 79 2.73 -17.20 -22.75
C ALA A 79 2.41 -18.34 -21.76
N GLU A 80 2.89 -18.25 -20.51
CA GLU A 80 2.53 -19.20 -19.43
C GLU A 80 1.02 -19.26 -19.16
N LYS A 81 0.30 -18.19 -19.50
CA LYS A 81 -1.18 -18.11 -19.41
C LYS A 81 -1.89 -18.56 -20.70
N GLY A 82 -1.18 -19.16 -21.64
CA GLY A 82 -1.73 -19.69 -22.87
C GLY A 82 -1.96 -18.67 -23.98
N LYS A 83 -1.36 -17.45 -23.89
CA LYS A 83 -1.44 -16.51 -25.01
C LYS A 83 -0.40 -16.84 -26.06
N ASP A 84 -0.79 -16.74 -27.34
CA ASP A 84 0.09 -16.94 -28.48
C ASP A 84 1.27 -15.94 -28.41
N PRO A 85 2.54 -16.43 -28.36
CA PRO A 85 3.73 -15.60 -28.35
C PRO A 85 3.81 -14.60 -29.49
N ALA A 86 3.35 -14.98 -30.71
CA ALA A 86 3.36 -14.09 -31.88
C ALA A 86 2.44 -12.89 -31.72
N SER A 87 1.44 -12.99 -30.84
CA SER A 87 0.53 -11.89 -30.53
C SER A 87 1.05 -10.91 -29.48
N LEU A 88 2.18 -11.22 -28.82
CA LEU A 88 2.74 -10.42 -27.72
C LEU A 88 3.69 -9.38 -28.29
N THR A 89 3.33 -8.09 -28.17
CA THR A 89 4.12 -6.96 -28.68
C THR A 89 4.48 -5.99 -27.56
N GLU A 90 5.55 -5.21 -27.74
CA GLU A 90 5.93 -4.14 -26.82
C GLU A 90 4.81 -3.12 -26.64
N GLU A 91 4.04 -2.84 -27.68
CA GLU A 91 2.89 -1.94 -27.60
C GLU A 91 1.84 -2.44 -26.61
N LYS A 92 1.50 -3.74 -26.67
CA LYS A 92 0.58 -4.35 -25.71
C LYS A 92 1.14 -4.34 -24.29
N TRP A 93 2.45 -4.53 -24.12
CA TRP A 93 3.08 -4.38 -22.81
C TRP A 93 2.98 -2.94 -22.31
N LYS A 94 3.35 -1.93 -23.12
CA LYS A 94 3.21 -0.50 -22.77
C LYS A 94 1.76 -0.15 -22.42
N LYS A 95 0.78 -0.65 -23.18
CA LYS A 95 -0.64 -0.50 -22.86
C LYS A 95 -1.00 -1.12 -21.51
N SER A 96 -0.42 -2.27 -21.17
CA SER A 96 -0.64 -2.91 -19.86
C SER A 96 -0.01 -2.12 -18.71
N LEU A 97 1.08 -1.39 -18.94
CA LEU A 97 1.65 -0.46 -17.95
C LEU A 97 0.76 0.79 -17.81
N ALA A 98 0.33 1.39 -18.93
CA ALA A 98 -0.57 2.54 -18.92
C ALA A 98 -1.87 2.29 -18.15
N ALA A 99 -2.42 1.07 -18.24
CA ALA A 99 -3.58 0.65 -17.47
C ALA A 99 -3.34 0.62 -15.93
N LEU A 100 -2.08 0.69 -15.48
CA LEU A 100 -1.68 0.77 -14.08
C LEU A 100 -1.22 2.18 -13.68
N SER A 101 -1.54 3.19 -14.49
CA SER A 101 -1.35 4.60 -14.14
C SER A 101 -2.21 4.98 -12.93
N MET A 102 -1.70 5.91 -12.13
CA MET A 102 -2.44 6.46 -10.99
C MET A 102 -3.47 7.53 -11.39
N GLU A 103 -3.64 7.80 -12.67
CA GLU A 103 -4.56 8.84 -13.18
C GLU A 103 -6.02 8.64 -12.72
N PRO A 104 -6.65 7.44 -12.85
CA PRO A 104 -8.01 7.21 -12.36
C PRO A 104 -8.11 7.41 -10.83
N VAL A 105 -7.05 7.06 -10.09
CA VAL A 105 -6.98 7.25 -8.64
C VAL A 105 -6.89 8.72 -8.28
N ALA A 106 -6.07 9.51 -8.99
CA ALA A 106 -5.95 10.95 -8.77
C ALA A 106 -7.27 11.67 -9.05
N ALA A 107 -7.95 11.33 -10.15
CA ALA A 107 -9.27 11.86 -10.48
C ALA A 107 -10.29 11.56 -9.37
N ARG A 108 -10.38 10.28 -8.95
CA ARG A 108 -11.32 9.89 -7.89
C ARG A 108 -10.99 10.49 -6.54
N LEU A 109 -9.72 10.60 -6.18
CA LEU A 109 -9.27 11.26 -4.95
C LEU A 109 -9.63 12.75 -4.97
N SER A 110 -9.45 13.43 -6.10
CA SER A 110 -9.83 14.84 -6.29
C SER A 110 -11.33 15.07 -6.07
N GLU A 111 -12.19 14.21 -6.66
CA GLU A 111 -13.64 14.25 -6.44
C GLU A 111 -14.00 14.10 -4.96
N LEU A 112 -13.40 13.10 -4.27
CA LEU A 112 -13.70 12.80 -2.88
C LEU A 112 -13.22 13.88 -1.91
N LEU A 113 -12.12 14.56 -2.22
CA LEU A 113 -11.58 15.66 -1.43
C LEU A 113 -12.23 17.02 -1.76
N GLY A 114 -12.94 17.13 -2.89
CA GLY A 114 -13.49 18.40 -3.36
C GLY A 114 -12.41 19.44 -3.71
N ARG A 115 -11.19 19.01 -4.00
CA ARG A 115 -10.04 19.85 -4.36
C ARG A 115 -9.12 19.17 -5.38
N PRO A 116 -8.33 19.95 -6.15
CA PRO A 116 -7.40 19.36 -7.11
C PRO A 116 -6.35 18.48 -6.44
N VAL A 117 -6.06 17.33 -7.05
CA VAL A 117 -4.93 16.46 -6.74
C VAL A 117 -3.95 16.53 -7.90
N ILE A 118 -2.75 17.02 -7.66
CA ILE A 118 -1.71 17.17 -8.67
C ILE A 118 -1.09 15.80 -8.95
N LEU A 119 -1.28 15.24 -10.14
CA LEU A 119 -0.65 13.97 -10.53
C LEU A 119 0.76 14.22 -11.09
N ALA A 120 1.76 13.50 -10.57
CA ALA A 120 3.09 13.44 -11.15
C ALA A 120 3.12 12.48 -12.35
N ALA A 121 3.96 12.75 -13.33
CA ALA A 121 4.16 11.87 -14.48
C ALA A 121 5.09 10.69 -14.16
N ASP A 122 5.88 10.82 -13.12
CA ASP A 122 6.85 9.82 -12.64
C ASP A 122 6.77 9.64 -11.11
N VAL A 123 7.64 8.80 -10.54
CA VAL A 123 7.65 8.52 -9.10
C VAL A 123 8.67 9.39 -8.38
N VAL A 124 9.91 9.44 -8.88
CA VAL A 124 11.04 10.18 -8.28
C VAL A 124 11.84 10.96 -9.33
N GLY A 125 11.30 11.03 -10.53
CA GLY A 125 11.93 11.70 -11.66
C GLY A 125 11.76 13.22 -11.65
N PRO A 126 12.15 13.89 -12.75
CA PRO A 126 12.16 15.36 -12.84
C PRO A 126 10.79 16.00 -12.61
N ASP A 127 9.71 15.37 -13.09
CA ASP A 127 8.34 15.90 -12.92
C ASP A 127 7.88 15.86 -11.47
N ALA A 128 8.08 14.72 -10.79
CA ALA A 128 7.77 14.58 -9.36
C ALA A 128 8.58 15.56 -8.52
N GLN A 129 9.87 15.71 -8.81
CA GLN A 129 10.75 16.65 -8.10
C GLN A 129 10.29 18.11 -8.28
N ALA A 130 9.99 18.52 -9.51
CA ALA A 130 9.52 19.88 -9.80
C ALA A 130 8.18 20.18 -9.11
N LYS A 131 7.22 19.24 -9.19
CA LYS A 131 5.91 19.38 -8.55
C LYS A 131 6.01 19.36 -7.03
N ALA A 132 6.84 18.46 -6.45
CA ALA A 132 7.09 18.44 -5.03
C ALA A 132 7.78 19.74 -4.53
N ALA A 133 8.69 20.31 -5.31
CA ALA A 133 9.32 21.59 -4.99
C ALA A 133 8.30 22.74 -4.94
N ALA A 134 7.38 22.77 -5.91
CA ALA A 134 6.36 23.81 -6.05
C ALA A 134 5.14 23.65 -5.13
N LEU A 135 4.99 22.48 -4.48
CA LEU A 135 3.83 22.13 -3.67
C LEU A 135 3.73 23.02 -2.42
N LYS A 136 2.56 23.61 -2.20
CA LYS A 136 2.30 24.53 -1.10
C LYS A 136 1.56 23.87 0.06
N PRO A 137 1.67 24.41 1.29
CA PRO A 137 0.84 23.98 2.41
C PRO A 137 -0.65 23.96 2.06
N GLY A 138 -1.35 22.88 2.43
CA GLY A 138 -2.75 22.65 2.10
C GLY A 138 -3.00 22.06 0.70
N GLU A 139 -1.95 21.86 -0.11
CA GLU A 139 -2.05 21.17 -1.40
C GLU A 139 -1.65 19.70 -1.28
N ILE A 140 -2.16 18.90 -2.22
CA ILE A 140 -1.84 17.48 -2.33
C ILE A 140 -1.40 17.14 -3.76
N MET A 141 -0.32 16.36 -3.87
CA MET A 141 0.05 15.67 -5.08
C MET A 141 0.03 14.16 -4.90
N LEU A 142 -0.16 13.42 -5.99
CA LEU A 142 -0.05 11.97 -6.06
C LEU A 142 1.09 11.61 -7.00
N LEU A 143 2.04 10.82 -6.53
CA LEU A 143 3.10 10.26 -7.37
C LEU A 143 2.53 9.19 -8.31
N GLN A 144 3.24 8.88 -9.37
CA GLN A 144 2.91 7.76 -10.23
C GLN A 144 3.10 6.43 -9.46
N ASN A 145 2.59 5.35 -10.01
CA ASN A 145 2.64 4.01 -9.40
C ASN A 145 4.05 3.65 -8.94
N THR A 146 4.25 3.53 -7.62
CA THR A 146 5.58 3.28 -7.03
C THR A 146 6.25 2.03 -7.60
N ARG A 147 5.47 1.05 -8.08
CA ARG A 147 5.99 -0.19 -8.70
C ARG A 147 6.54 0.00 -10.12
N PHE A 148 6.46 1.19 -10.69
CA PHE A 148 7.21 1.52 -11.90
C PHE A 148 8.70 1.70 -11.61
N GLU A 149 9.06 2.00 -10.36
CA GLU A 149 10.45 2.01 -9.92
C GLU A 149 10.98 0.60 -9.67
N LYS A 150 12.12 0.28 -10.31
CA LYS A 150 12.75 -1.05 -10.19
C LYS A 150 13.23 -1.36 -8.77
N GLY A 151 13.55 -0.34 -7.99
CA GLY A 151 14.03 -0.44 -6.61
C GLY A 151 12.91 -0.61 -5.58
N GLU A 152 11.65 -0.31 -5.92
CA GLU A 152 10.54 -0.29 -4.96
C GLU A 152 10.40 -1.61 -4.19
N THR A 153 10.20 -2.72 -4.90
CA THR A 153 9.95 -4.02 -4.27
C THR A 153 11.20 -4.71 -3.71
N LYS A 154 12.36 -4.16 -4.01
CA LYS A 154 13.66 -4.63 -3.49
C LYS A 154 14.12 -3.88 -2.24
N ASN A 155 13.33 -2.91 -1.82
CA ASN A 155 13.71 -1.99 -0.73
C ASN A 155 15.07 -1.31 -1.00
N ASP A 156 15.28 -0.90 -2.26
CA ASP A 156 16.54 -0.30 -2.69
C ASP A 156 16.78 1.04 -1.99
N PRO A 157 17.94 1.23 -1.33
CA PRO A 157 18.23 2.45 -0.57
C PRO A 157 18.22 3.72 -1.42
N ALA A 158 18.66 3.66 -2.69
CA ALA A 158 18.66 4.82 -3.57
C ALA A 158 17.23 5.25 -3.92
N THR A 159 16.34 4.30 -4.20
CA THR A 159 14.92 4.57 -4.43
C THR A 159 14.24 5.11 -3.18
N ALA A 160 14.53 4.55 -2.01
CA ALA A 160 13.99 5.02 -0.73
C ALA A 160 14.44 6.45 -0.41
N LYS A 161 15.73 6.74 -0.62
CA LYS A 161 16.27 8.09 -0.45
C LYS A 161 15.65 9.08 -1.42
N ALA A 162 15.52 8.74 -2.70
CA ALA A 162 14.91 9.60 -3.70
C ALA A 162 13.45 9.94 -3.34
N LEU A 163 12.68 8.99 -2.80
CA LEU A 163 11.33 9.25 -2.27
C LEU A 163 11.37 10.21 -1.07
N ALA A 164 12.30 10.02 -0.15
CA ALA A 164 12.44 10.89 1.01
C ALA A 164 12.84 12.32 0.61
N ASP A 165 13.72 12.46 -0.38
CA ASP A 165 14.22 13.75 -0.88
C ASP A 165 13.09 14.65 -1.45
N LEU A 166 11.99 14.06 -1.94
CA LEU A 166 10.81 14.83 -2.36
C LEU A 166 10.18 15.64 -1.21
N ALA A 167 10.24 15.10 0.01
CA ALA A 167 9.74 15.80 1.19
C ALA A 167 10.76 16.79 1.79
N GLY A 168 12.02 16.71 1.38
CA GLY A 168 13.10 17.55 1.88
C GLY A 168 13.57 17.19 3.29
N ALA A 169 14.56 17.94 3.80
CA ALA A 169 15.21 17.65 5.08
C ALA A 169 14.27 17.71 6.29
N ASP A 170 13.29 18.62 6.27
CA ASP A 170 12.28 18.77 7.32
C ASP A 170 11.03 17.93 7.08
N GLY A 171 11.06 17.05 6.08
CA GLY A 171 9.96 16.18 5.72
C GLY A 171 9.58 15.21 6.83
N VAL A 172 8.35 14.68 6.74
CA VAL A 172 7.84 13.62 7.61
C VAL A 172 7.30 12.50 6.73
N TYR A 173 7.56 11.27 7.11
CA TYR A 173 6.95 10.11 6.49
C TYR A 173 5.76 9.63 7.31
N VAL A 174 4.60 9.49 6.67
CA VAL A 174 3.40 8.91 7.27
C VAL A 174 3.06 7.60 6.58
N SER A 175 3.07 6.51 7.35
CA SER A 175 2.65 5.19 6.87
C SER A 175 1.16 4.99 7.14
N ASP A 176 0.36 4.83 6.08
CA ASP A 176 -1.10 4.65 6.18
C ASP A 176 -1.62 3.54 5.25
N ALA A 177 -0.77 2.57 4.95
CA ALA A 177 -1.06 1.47 4.02
C ALA A 177 -0.95 0.12 4.73
N PHE A 178 -1.89 -0.23 5.62
CA PHE A 178 -1.84 -1.46 6.41
C PHE A 178 -1.68 -2.72 5.54
N GLY A 179 -2.39 -2.81 4.42
CA GLY A 179 -2.27 -3.94 3.49
C GLY A 179 -0.88 -4.12 2.84
N ALA A 180 0.01 -3.12 2.92
CA ALA A 180 1.36 -3.16 2.37
C ALA A 180 2.46 -3.13 3.44
N VAL A 181 2.15 -2.76 4.69
CA VAL A 181 3.13 -2.53 5.75
C VAL A 181 3.97 -3.75 6.13
N HIS A 182 3.45 -4.96 5.90
CA HIS A 182 4.16 -6.22 6.14
C HIS A 182 5.29 -6.51 5.15
N ARG A 183 5.49 -5.67 4.13
CA ARG A 183 6.51 -5.83 3.10
C ARG A 183 7.59 -4.77 3.25
N ALA A 184 8.86 -5.19 3.27
CA ALA A 184 9.98 -4.28 3.19
C ALA A 184 10.14 -3.78 1.74
N HIS A 185 9.49 -2.68 1.40
CA HIS A 185 9.62 -1.96 0.14
C HIS A 185 10.25 -0.59 0.37
N ALA A 186 10.80 0.04 -0.66
CA ALA A 186 11.40 1.36 -0.55
C ALA A 186 10.42 2.40 0.01
N SER A 187 9.16 2.39 -0.48
CA SER A 187 8.11 3.31 -0.05
C SER A 187 7.43 2.94 1.29
N THR A 188 7.72 1.79 1.89
CA THR A 188 7.14 1.36 3.18
C THR A 188 8.18 1.33 4.31
N ALA A 189 9.25 0.57 4.13
CA ALA A 189 10.30 0.41 5.17
C ALA A 189 11.51 1.30 4.90
N GLY A 190 12.02 1.33 3.65
CA GLY A 190 13.27 2.00 3.31
C GLY A 190 13.24 3.49 3.60
N VAL A 191 12.16 4.18 3.25
CA VAL A 191 12.00 5.62 3.44
C VAL A 191 12.07 6.05 4.91
N ALA A 192 11.69 5.18 5.84
CA ALA A 192 11.75 5.45 7.28
C ALA A 192 13.17 5.56 7.83
N ALA A 193 14.20 5.18 7.05
CA ALA A 193 15.59 5.41 7.38
C ALA A 193 16.05 6.87 7.15
N TYR A 194 15.29 7.63 6.37
CA TYR A 194 15.66 8.97 5.92
C TYR A 194 14.76 10.08 6.48
N LEU A 195 13.56 9.75 6.93
CA LEU A 195 12.57 10.69 7.45
C LEU A 195 12.03 10.22 8.81
N PRO A 196 11.69 11.14 9.73
CA PRO A 196 10.88 10.81 10.88
C PRO A 196 9.58 10.11 10.43
N ALA A 197 9.34 8.90 10.95
CA ALA A 197 8.26 8.04 10.51
C ALA A 197 7.18 7.89 11.59
N VAL A 198 5.92 8.10 11.20
CA VAL A 198 4.75 7.94 12.08
C VAL A 198 3.64 7.17 11.36
N SER A 199 2.66 6.66 12.11
CA SER A 199 1.48 6.03 11.54
C SER A 199 0.38 7.02 11.20
N GLY A 200 -0.34 6.78 10.11
CA GLY A 200 -1.62 7.43 9.85
C GLY A 200 -2.76 6.74 10.62
N PHE A 201 -3.96 7.29 10.51
CA PHE A 201 -5.15 6.83 11.26
C PHE A 201 -5.60 5.42 10.90
N LEU A 202 -5.39 4.98 9.63
CA LEU A 202 -5.74 3.63 9.24
C LEU A 202 -4.87 2.60 9.99
N ILE A 203 -3.56 2.82 10.04
CA ILE A 203 -2.64 1.95 10.79
C ILE A 203 -2.88 2.05 12.29
N GLU A 204 -3.12 3.25 12.83
CA GLU A 204 -3.48 3.46 14.25
C GLU A 204 -4.68 2.58 14.62
N LYS A 205 -5.77 2.67 13.86
CA LYS A 205 -6.99 1.88 14.07
C LYS A 205 -6.74 0.37 14.01
N GLU A 206 -5.96 -0.10 13.06
CA GLU A 206 -5.64 -1.54 12.93
C GLU A 206 -4.79 -2.02 14.13
N LEU A 207 -3.82 -1.22 14.57
CA LEU A 207 -3.01 -1.53 15.75
C LEU A 207 -3.86 -1.53 17.04
N GLU A 208 -4.79 -0.62 17.19
CA GLU A 208 -5.70 -0.57 18.34
C GLU A 208 -6.62 -1.80 18.36
N ILE A 209 -7.26 -2.12 17.25
CA ILE A 209 -8.26 -3.19 17.20
C ILE A 209 -7.57 -4.56 17.27
N ILE A 210 -6.64 -4.85 16.37
CA ILE A 210 -5.99 -6.17 16.32
C ILE A 210 -5.06 -6.33 17.51
N GLY A 211 -4.24 -5.31 17.80
CA GLY A 211 -3.32 -5.34 18.91
C GLY A 211 -4.03 -5.42 20.26
N GLY A 212 -5.12 -4.68 20.42
CA GLY A 212 -5.96 -4.74 21.63
C GLY A 212 -6.62 -6.11 21.81
N ALA A 213 -7.15 -6.67 20.73
CA ALA A 213 -7.76 -8.01 20.74
C ALA A 213 -6.76 -9.13 21.12
N LEU A 214 -5.49 -8.96 20.71
CA LEU A 214 -4.44 -9.95 21.06
C LEU A 214 -3.85 -9.73 22.46
N ALA A 215 -3.69 -8.47 22.87
CA ALA A 215 -3.06 -8.16 24.16
C ALA A 215 -3.98 -8.34 25.37
N ASN A 216 -5.28 -8.02 25.21
CA ASN A 216 -6.28 -8.11 26.27
C ASN A 216 -7.64 -8.53 25.68
N PRO A 217 -7.74 -9.80 25.24
CA PRO A 217 -8.92 -10.29 24.55
C PRO A 217 -10.14 -10.32 25.47
N LYS A 218 -11.29 -9.89 24.93
CA LYS A 218 -12.58 -10.26 25.53
C LYS A 218 -12.79 -11.75 25.35
N ARG A 219 -13.12 -12.46 26.44
CA ARG A 219 -13.32 -13.90 26.42
C ARG A 219 -14.79 -14.28 26.16
N PRO A 220 -15.07 -15.35 25.36
CA PRO A 220 -14.09 -16.20 24.68
C PRO A 220 -13.50 -15.54 23.43
N LEU A 221 -12.17 -15.67 23.24
CA LEU A 221 -11.50 -15.27 22.01
C LEU A 221 -11.56 -16.42 21.00
N VAL A 222 -12.32 -16.23 19.93
CA VAL A 222 -12.43 -17.19 18.83
C VAL A 222 -11.62 -16.69 17.63
N ALA A 223 -10.60 -17.45 17.23
CA ALA A 223 -9.80 -17.16 16.05
C ALA A 223 -10.28 -18.00 14.86
N ILE A 224 -10.66 -17.36 13.77
CA ILE A 224 -11.07 -18.02 12.53
C ILE A 224 -9.99 -17.83 11.48
N LEU A 225 -9.36 -18.92 11.04
CA LEU A 225 -8.26 -18.93 10.09
C LEU A 225 -8.64 -19.65 8.81
N GLY A 226 -8.31 -19.06 7.68
CA GLY A 226 -8.54 -19.66 6.36
C GLY A 226 -7.54 -19.18 5.32
N GLY A 227 -7.51 -19.84 4.18
CA GLY A 227 -6.72 -19.47 2.99
C GLY A 227 -5.98 -20.65 2.36
N ALA A 228 -5.39 -20.39 1.18
CA ALA A 228 -4.81 -21.43 0.32
C ALA A 228 -3.37 -21.84 0.71
N LYS A 229 -2.61 -21.00 1.45
CA LYS A 229 -1.20 -21.27 1.80
C LYS A 229 -1.04 -21.52 3.29
N VAL A 230 -1.08 -22.79 3.69
CA VAL A 230 -0.94 -23.22 5.10
C VAL A 230 0.42 -22.85 5.67
N SER A 231 1.51 -23.11 4.93
CA SER A 231 2.88 -22.87 5.40
C SER A 231 3.13 -21.45 5.88
N SER A 232 2.48 -20.47 5.25
CA SER A 232 2.59 -19.06 5.65
C SER A 232 1.82 -18.70 6.93
N LYS A 233 1.02 -19.63 7.47
CA LYS A 233 0.12 -19.40 8.62
C LYS A 233 0.48 -20.22 9.86
N ILE A 234 1.38 -21.19 9.73
CA ILE A 234 1.77 -22.07 10.86
C ILE A 234 2.27 -21.23 12.06
N GLY A 235 3.13 -20.23 11.81
CA GLY A 235 3.61 -19.37 12.89
C GLY A 235 2.49 -18.55 13.56
N VAL A 236 1.52 -18.10 12.77
CA VAL A 236 0.34 -17.39 13.30
C VAL A 236 -0.55 -18.33 14.11
N ILE A 237 -0.77 -19.55 13.62
CA ILE A 237 -1.55 -20.59 14.33
C ILE A 237 -0.89 -20.89 15.67
N ASN A 238 0.41 -21.15 15.71
CA ASN A 238 1.14 -21.44 16.93
C ASN A 238 1.01 -20.32 17.97
N ASN A 239 1.17 -19.06 17.54
CA ASN A 239 1.00 -17.92 18.45
C ASN A 239 -0.46 -17.77 18.94
N LEU A 240 -1.45 -18.09 18.12
CA LEU A 240 -2.85 -18.02 18.51
C LEU A 240 -3.27 -19.15 19.43
N LEU A 241 -2.64 -20.33 19.36
CA LEU A 241 -2.87 -21.43 20.29
C LEU A 241 -2.58 -21.06 21.76
N GLU A 242 -1.68 -20.10 21.97
CA GLU A 242 -1.31 -19.63 23.32
C GLU A 242 -2.33 -18.65 23.91
N ILE A 243 -3.14 -17.98 23.06
CA ILE A 243 -3.99 -16.86 23.49
C ILE A 243 -5.48 -17.03 23.18
N ALA A 244 -5.85 -17.84 22.17
CA ALA A 244 -7.24 -18.04 21.78
C ALA A 244 -7.89 -19.19 22.59
N ASP A 245 -9.16 -19.00 22.96
CA ASP A 245 -9.94 -20.06 23.61
C ASP A 245 -10.42 -21.10 22.60
N THR A 246 -10.60 -20.68 21.34
CA THR A 246 -11.03 -21.56 20.24
C THR A 246 -10.39 -21.10 18.94
N ILE A 247 -9.91 -22.06 18.15
CA ILE A 247 -9.41 -21.80 16.78
C ILE A 247 -10.27 -22.61 15.80
N ILE A 248 -10.84 -21.91 14.83
CA ILE A 248 -11.57 -22.50 13.71
C ILE A 248 -10.71 -22.41 12.46
N ILE A 249 -10.41 -23.55 11.85
CA ILE A 249 -9.60 -23.62 10.63
C ILE A 249 -10.48 -24.00 9.46
N GLY A 250 -10.42 -23.20 8.39
CA GLY A 250 -11.18 -23.41 7.16
C GLY A 250 -10.36 -23.22 5.89
N GLY A 251 -10.99 -23.46 4.74
CA GLY A 251 -10.36 -23.32 3.42
C GLY A 251 -9.22 -24.33 3.20
N GLY A 252 -8.21 -23.95 2.40
CA GLY A 252 -7.05 -24.80 2.10
C GLY A 252 -6.24 -25.23 3.33
N CYS A 253 -6.33 -24.50 4.43
CA CYS A 253 -5.69 -24.89 5.68
C CYS A 253 -6.26 -26.19 6.25
N LEU A 254 -7.56 -26.44 6.08
CA LEU A 254 -8.22 -27.65 6.55
C LEU A 254 -7.79 -28.89 5.74
N LEU A 255 -7.62 -28.73 4.43
CA LEU A 255 -7.25 -29.83 3.52
C LEU A 255 -5.87 -30.43 3.83
N TYR A 256 -4.97 -29.64 4.43
CA TYR A 256 -3.63 -30.12 4.81
C TYR A 256 -3.50 -30.58 6.26
N THR A 257 -4.49 -30.31 7.09
CA THR A 257 -4.44 -30.61 8.54
C THR A 257 -5.41 -31.71 8.98
N SER A 258 -6.37 -32.05 8.13
CA SER A 258 -7.34 -33.11 8.41
C SER A 258 -7.36 -34.15 7.29
N PRO A 259 -7.33 -35.45 7.60
CA PRO A 259 -7.52 -36.50 6.60
C PRO A 259 -8.90 -36.36 5.93
N SER A 260 -8.92 -36.46 4.60
CA SER A 260 -10.17 -36.47 3.87
C SER A 260 -11.01 -37.70 4.24
N PRO A 261 -12.35 -37.60 4.30
CA PRO A 261 -13.19 -38.77 4.44
C PRO A 261 -13.00 -39.82 3.33
N ARG A 262 -12.35 -39.45 2.21
CA ARG A 262 -11.97 -40.37 1.12
C ARG A 262 -10.67 -41.13 1.37
N ASP A 263 -9.91 -40.74 2.38
CA ASP A 263 -8.63 -41.37 2.74
C ASP A 263 -8.80 -42.44 3.80
N ARG A 264 -10.06 -42.85 4.08
CA ARG A 264 -10.42 -43.95 5.00
C ARG A 264 -10.93 -45.14 4.24
#